data_5d19c80e17490b31b165eff0a1b35131
#
_entry.id   5d19c80e17490b31b165eff0a1b35131
#
_cell.length_a   1.000
_cell.length_b   1.000
_cell.length_c   1.000
_cell.angle_alpha   90.00
_cell.angle_beta   90.00
_cell.angle_gamma   90.00
#
_symmetry.space_group_name_H-M   'P 1'
#
loop_
_entity.id
_entity.type
_entity.pdbx_description
1 polymer ?
#
loop_
_entity_poly.entity_id
_entity_poly.type
_entity_poly.pdbx_seq_one_letter_code
_entity_poly.pdbx_strand_id
1 'polypeptide(L)' 'MREAARLLMETGEKNSAIARSVGYNDPNYFSYVFKKTYGMSPSRYRTEHRTQPEKTE' A
#
# COMPACT_ATOMS: atom_id res chain seq x y z
N MET A 1 -4.00 -1.29 9.56
CA MET A 1 -3.24 -0.97 8.32
C MET A 1 -1.98 -1.78 8.12
N ARG A 2 -1.55 -2.53 9.10
CA ARG A 2 -0.33 -3.32 8.92
C ARG A 2 -0.47 -4.35 7.80
N GLU A 3 -1.62 -4.98 7.73
CA GLU A 3 -1.85 -5.97 6.68
C GLU A 3 -1.79 -5.33 5.30
N ALA A 4 -2.39 -4.14 5.17
CA ALA A 4 -2.35 -3.45 3.89
C ALA A 4 -0.92 -3.06 3.52
N ALA A 5 -0.16 -2.58 4.49
CA ALA A 5 1.22 -2.21 4.23
C ALA A 5 2.03 -3.42 3.77
N ARG A 6 1.80 -4.56 4.41
CA ARG A 6 2.51 -5.77 4.02
C ARG A 6 2.15 -6.19 2.60
N LEU A 7 0.87 -6.11 2.26
CA LEU A 7 0.44 -6.47 0.91
C LEU A 7 1.03 -5.54 -0.13
N LEU A 8 1.13 -4.27 0.21
CA LEU A 8 1.74 -3.31 -0.72
C LEU A 8 3.17 -3.66 -1.04
N MET A 9 3.88 -4.18 -0.06
CA MET A 9 5.29 -4.51 -0.24
C MET A 9 5.50 -5.89 -0.85
N GLU A 10 4.63 -6.83 -0.54
CA GLU A 10 4.85 -8.21 -0.93
C GLU A 10 4.15 -8.63 -2.21
N THR A 11 3.17 -7.85 -2.65
CA THR A 11 2.42 -8.23 -3.85
C THR A 11 2.44 -7.10 -4.86
N GLY A 12 2.09 -7.43 -6.09
CA GLY A 12 1.94 -6.42 -7.12
C GLY A 12 0.51 -5.98 -7.33
N GLU A 13 -0.37 -6.27 -6.37
CA GLU A 13 -1.77 -5.97 -6.53
C GLU A 13 -2.05 -4.48 -6.49
N LYS A 14 -3.12 -4.09 -7.14
CA LYS A 14 -3.53 -2.69 -7.17
C LYS A 14 -3.99 -2.24 -5.79
N ASN A 15 -3.85 -0.94 -5.54
CA ASN A 15 -4.28 -0.39 -4.26
C ASN A 15 -5.74 -0.68 -3.99
N SER A 16 -6.60 -0.61 -5.01
CA SER A 16 -8.02 -0.89 -4.82
C SER A 16 -8.26 -2.34 -4.39
N ALA A 17 -7.50 -3.27 -4.95
CA ALA A 17 -7.63 -4.67 -4.57
C ALA A 17 -7.19 -4.88 -3.14
N ILE A 18 -6.10 -4.23 -2.76
CA ILE A 18 -5.61 -4.34 -1.39
C ILE A 18 -6.59 -3.73 -0.41
N ALA A 19 -7.17 -2.58 -0.78
CA ALA A 19 -8.15 -1.94 0.09
C ALA A 19 -9.32 -2.88 0.38
N ARG A 20 -9.80 -3.54 -0.65
CA ARG A 20 -10.92 -4.47 -0.47
C ARG A 20 -10.52 -5.68 0.35
N SER A 21 -9.31 -6.15 0.16
CA SER A 21 -8.82 -7.30 0.91
C SER A 21 -8.79 -7.03 2.41
N VAL A 22 -8.54 -5.79 2.80
CA VAL A 22 -8.47 -5.47 4.21
C VAL A 22 -9.76 -4.82 4.73
N GLY A 23 -10.84 -4.88 3.94
CA GLY A 23 -12.15 -4.50 4.43
C GLY A 23 -12.61 -3.11 4.07
N TYR A 24 -11.94 -2.44 3.15
CA TYR A 24 -12.35 -1.10 2.72
C TYR A 24 -13.00 -1.17 1.36
N ASN A 25 -14.25 -0.69 1.28
CA ASN A 25 -14.97 -0.69 0.02
C ASN A 25 -14.57 0.47 -0.88
N ASP A 26 -14.09 1.55 -0.29
CA ASP A 26 -13.75 2.77 -1.01
C ASP A 26 -12.23 2.95 -1.01
N PRO A 27 -11.58 2.79 -2.17
CA PRO A 27 -10.12 2.95 -2.22
C PRO A 27 -9.66 4.35 -1.83
N ASN A 28 -10.48 5.35 -2.09
CA ASN A 28 -10.12 6.72 -1.71
C ASN A 28 -10.08 6.87 -0.20
N TYR A 29 -11.06 6.29 0.47
CA TYR A 29 -11.08 6.34 1.92
C TYR A 29 -9.92 5.53 2.49
N PHE A 30 -9.65 4.38 1.91
CA PHE A 30 -8.52 3.56 2.30
C PHE A 30 -7.22 4.36 2.20
N SER A 31 -7.02 5.05 1.09
CA SER A 31 -5.82 5.85 0.90
C SER A 31 -5.71 6.95 1.94
N TYR A 32 -6.83 7.56 2.26
CA TYR A 32 -6.85 8.61 3.27
C TYR A 32 -6.41 8.07 4.63
N VAL A 33 -6.99 6.96 5.04
CA VAL A 33 -6.65 6.37 6.33
C VAL A 33 -5.21 5.90 6.34
N PHE A 34 -4.78 5.29 5.25
CA PHE A 34 -3.41 4.81 5.15
C PHE A 34 -2.42 5.97 5.30
N LYS A 35 -2.71 7.06 4.61
CA LYS A 35 -1.83 8.22 4.68
C LYS A 35 -1.77 8.78 6.09
N LYS A 36 -2.89 8.81 6.79
CA LYS A 36 -2.89 9.29 8.16
C LYS A 36 -2.09 8.38 9.08
N THR A 37 -2.10 7.09 8.78
CA THR A 37 -1.40 6.13 9.63
C THR A 37 0.10 6.11 9.36
N TYR A 38 0.49 6.19 8.10
CA TYR A 38 1.89 6.03 7.71
C TYR A 38 2.54 7.32 7.20
N GLY A 39 1.78 8.37 7.04
CA GLY A 39 2.35 9.65 6.60
C GLY A 39 2.55 9.76 5.11
N MET A 40 2.14 8.75 4.33
CA MET A 40 2.27 8.80 2.89
C MET A 40 1.20 7.90 2.26
N SER A 41 0.88 8.19 1.00
CA SER A 41 -0.14 7.41 0.30
C SER A 41 0.34 5.97 0.10
N PRO A 42 -0.61 5.03 -0.15
CA PRO A 42 -0.22 3.65 -0.40
C PRO A 42 0.73 3.51 -1.59
N SER A 43 0.49 4.26 -2.65
CA SER A 43 1.37 4.19 -3.81
C SER A 43 2.77 4.63 -3.46
N ARG A 44 2.88 5.72 -2.72
CA ARG A 44 4.19 6.21 -2.33
C ARG A 44 4.85 5.26 -1.35
N TYR A 45 4.09 4.70 -0.45
CA TYR A 45 4.63 3.75 0.52
C TYR A 45 5.26 2.56 -0.23
N ARG A 46 4.55 2.05 -1.23
CA ARG A 46 5.08 0.94 -2.02
C ARG A 46 6.39 1.34 -2.70
N THR A 47 6.41 2.52 -3.30
CA THR A 47 7.60 2.98 -3.99
C THR A 47 8.78 3.13 -3.05
N GLU A 48 8.55 3.67 -1.86
CA GLU A 48 9.63 3.99 -0.95
C GLU A 48 10.11 2.80 -0.14
N HIS A 49 9.22 1.84 0.14
CA HIS A 49 9.57 0.71 0.99
C HIS A 49 9.67 -0.59 0.24
N ARG A 50 9.44 -0.56 -1.04
CA ARG A 50 9.46 -1.76 -1.83
C ARG A 50 10.87 -2.31 -1.95
N THR A 51 11.00 -3.59 -1.73
CA THR A 51 12.29 -4.26 -1.90
C THR A 51 12.48 -4.57 -3.37
N GLN A 52 13.50 -3.97 -3.95
CA GLN A 52 13.79 -4.18 -5.36
C GLN A 52 15.18 -4.74 -5.49
N PRO A 53 15.30 -5.94 -5.92
CA PRO A 53 16.63 -6.54 -6.05
C PRO A 53 17.49 -5.84 -7.08
N GLU A 54 16.86 -5.26 -7.98
CA GLU A 54 17.62 -4.58 -8.96
C GLU A 54 17.84 -3.17 -8.62
N LYS A 55 17.63 -3.01 -8.58
CA LYS A 55 17.83 -1.98 -8.51
C LYS A 55 18.75 -1.67 -8.29
N THR A 56 18.91 -2.03 -8.47
CA THR A 56 19.59 -1.80 -8.38
C THR A 56 20.29 -1.60 -8.62
N GLU A 57 20.41 -1.75 -8.91
CA GLU A 57 20.98 -1.60 -9.21
C GLU A 57 21.33 -1.44 -9.32
#